data_db2958949029174d758bed664abc3f99
#
_entry.id   db2958949029174d758bed664abc3f99
#
_cell.length_a   1.000
_cell.length_b   1.000
_cell.length_c   1.000
_cell.angle_alpha   90.00
_cell.angle_beta   90.00
_cell.angle_gamma   90.00
#
_symmetry.space_group_name_H-M   'P 1'
#
loop_
_entity.id
_entity.type
_entity.pdbx_description
1 polymer ?
#
loop_
_entity_poly.entity_id
_entity_poly.type
_entity_poly.pdbx_seq_one_letter_code
_entity_poly.pdbx_strand_id
1 'polypeptide(L)'
;MSLLVVGSVAFDALESPYGKVDRTVGGAATYFAVAASFFAPVSLVAIVGEDFTESDEAIFRGRHIDTDGLERAAGKTFFWAGRYSENLNERVTLATELNVFAGFKPRLPEKYKTSKYVFLANIAPDLQRDVLKQVKGRPKLAALDTMNYWIERTPSDLRETLRHVDILMINDSETRQLSNEHNLLRAAKHIFKMGPSTLVVKRGEYGAMMVDKRGVFCVPAFPLEEPHDPTGAGDSFAGGFMGYLAGAKDLSDATLRRAMIYGSVLGSFSVERFGLERLRVLKRNEIHTRARHFAKLTQFKL
;
A
#
# COMPACT_ATOMS: atom_id res chain seq x y z
N MET A 1 1.95 19.14 1.13
CA MET A 1 2.50 18.60 -0.14
C MET A 1 1.60 17.45 -0.57
N SER A 2 1.22 17.32 -1.85
CA SER A 2 0.33 16.25 -2.30
C SER A 2 1.09 14.95 -2.48
N LEU A 3 0.48 13.86 -2.06
CA LEU A 3 0.91 12.48 -2.26
C LEU A 3 0.04 11.87 -3.35
N LEU A 4 0.65 11.51 -4.48
CA LEU A 4 -0.03 10.82 -5.58
C LEU A 4 -0.03 9.32 -5.31
N VAL A 5 -1.19 8.68 -5.45
CA VAL A 5 -1.31 7.23 -5.53
C VAL A 5 -1.99 6.83 -6.83
N VAL A 6 -1.44 5.83 -7.50
CA VAL A 6 -2.04 5.21 -8.69
C VAL A 6 -2.17 3.71 -8.45
N GLY A 7 -3.36 3.15 -8.66
CA GLY A 7 -3.61 1.74 -8.40
C GLY A 7 -5.07 1.35 -8.58
N SER A 8 -5.45 0.19 -8.05
CA SER A 8 -6.81 -0.32 -8.13
C SER A 8 -7.74 0.32 -7.10
N VAL A 9 -8.95 0.65 -7.56
CA VAL A 9 -10.18 0.77 -6.75
C VAL A 9 -11.04 -0.41 -7.17
N ALA A 10 -11.54 -1.17 -6.21
CA ALA A 10 -12.19 -2.46 -6.46
C ALA A 10 -13.37 -2.70 -5.54
N PHE A 11 -14.13 -3.75 -5.86
CA PHE A 11 -14.96 -4.44 -4.87
C PHE A 11 -14.28 -5.74 -4.47
N ASP A 12 -14.22 -5.99 -3.17
CA ASP A 12 -13.68 -7.20 -2.60
C ASP A 12 -14.80 -8.05 -1.97
N ALA A 13 -14.76 -9.37 -2.18
CA ALA A 13 -15.52 -10.36 -1.42
C ALA A 13 -14.53 -11.14 -0.55
N LEU A 14 -14.78 -11.15 0.74
CA LEU A 14 -13.81 -11.58 1.74
C LEU A 14 -14.40 -12.66 2.64
N GLU A 15 -13.65 -13.74 2.84
CA GLU A 15 -14.01 -14.81 3.76
C GLU A 15 -12.79 -15.13 4.64
N SER A 16 -13.02 -15.21 5.96
CA SER A 16 -12.03 -15.61 6.95
C SER A 16 -12.70 -16.44 8.05
N PRO A 17 -11.96 -17.04 8.99
CA PRO A 17 -12.56 -17.72 10.15
C PRO A 17 -13.50 -16.85 10.98
N TYR A 18 -13.37 -15.53 10.86
CA TYR A 18 -14.17 -14.55 11.62
C TYR A 18 -15.44 -14.10 10.89
N GLY A 19 -15.70 -14.58 9.67
CA GLY A 19 -16.93 -14.29 8.93
C GLY A 19 -16.71 -14.06 7.43
N LYS A 20 -17.73 -13.48 6.80
CA LYS A 20 -17.78 -13.26 5.35
C LYS A 20 -18.43 -11.93 5.01
N VAL A 21 -17.90 -11.27 3.97
CA VAL A 21 -18.48 -10.08 3.33
C VAL A 21 -18.51 -10.32 1.82
N ASP A 22 -19.71 -10.28 1.23
CA ASP A 22 -19.88 -10.59 -0.20
C ASP A 22 -19.49 -9.43 -1.12
N ARG A 23 -19.50 -8.19 -0.62
CA ARG A 23 -19.08 -6.99 -1.36
C ARG A 23 -18.72 -5.86 -0.41
N THR A 24 -17.49 -5.37 -0.52
CA THR A 24 -17.02 -4.16 0.14
C THR A 24 -16.11 -3.36 -0.80
N VAL A 25 -16.01 -2.05 -0.59
CA VAL A 25 -15.04 -1.23 -1.33
C VAL A 25 -13.63 -1.61 -0.89
N GLY A 26 -12.76 -1.87 -1.86
CA GLY A 26 -11.39 -2.32 -1.67
C GLY A 26 -10.46 -1.81 -2.77
N GLY A 27 -9.40 -2.57 -3.03
CA GLY A 27 -8.36 -2.24 -3.98
C GLY A 27 -7.18 -1.50 -3.35
N ALA A 28 -5.97 -1.76 -3.86
CA ALA A 28 -4.71 -1.29 -3.28
C ALA A 28 -4.64 0.23 -3.11
N ALA A 29 -5.08 0.99 -4.12
CA ALA A 29 -5.07 2.45 -4.03
C ALA A 29 -6.12 2.99 -3.02
N THR A 30 -7.22 2.28 -2.82
CA THR A 30 -8.24 2.69 -1.83
C THR A 30 -7.72 2.59 -0.41
N TYR A 31 -7.20 1.41 -0.01
CA TYR A 31 -6.62 1.21 1.32
C TYR A 31 -5.47 2.18 1.58
N PHE A 32 -4.58 2.32 0.60
CA PHE A 32 -3.48 3.28 0.68
C PHE A 32 -3.99 4.70 0.88
N ALA A 33 -4.90 5.18 0.03
CA ALA A 33 -5.38 6.56 0.06
C ALA A 33 -6.07 6.90 1.39
N VAL A 34 -6.92 6.01 1.89
CA VAL A 34 -7.60 6.17 3.18
C VAL A 34 -6.59 6.24 4.32
N ALA A 35 -5.61 5.34 4.38
CA ALA A 35 -4.58 5.32 5.40
C ALA A 35 -3.67 6.57 5.33
N ALA A 36 -3.23 6.98 4.13
CA ALA A 36 -2.37 8.14 3.93
C ALA A 36 -3.06 9.46 4.28
N SER A 37 -4.38 9.56 4.07
CA SER A 37 -5.18 10.77 4.32
C SER A 37 -5.17 11.25 5.78
N PHE A 38 -4.82 10.40 6.72
CA PHE A 38 -4.61 10.80 8.12
C PHE A 38 -3.41 11.72 8.32
N PHE A 39 -2.48 11.76 7.37
CA PHE A 39 -1.20 12.47 7.50
C PHE A 39 -0.98 13.55 6.45
N ALA A 40 -1.44 13.35 5.21
CA ALA A 40 -1.23 14.26 4.10
C ALA A 40 -2.41 14.24 3.12
N PRO A 41 -2.63 15.32 2.33
CA PRO A 41 -3.53 15.29 1.20
C PRO A 41 -3.09 14.27 0.15
N VAL A 42 -4.04 13.51 -0.40
CA VAL A 42 -3.81 12.42 -1.35
C VAL A 42 -4.50 12.74 -2.68
N SER A 43 -3.81 12.53 -3.78
CA SER A 43 -4.34 12.58 -5.13
C SER A 43 -4.48 11.15 -5.64
N LEU A 44 -5.70 10.70 -5.90
CA LEU A 44 -6.01 9.33 -6.32
C LEU A 44 -6.18 9.24 -7.83
N VAL A 45 -5.49 8.29 -8.47
CA VAL A 45 -5.69 7.94 -9.89
C VAL A 45 -6.02 6.46 -9.99
N ALA A 46 -7.21 6.17 -10.50
CA ALA A 46 -7.75 4.82 -10.64
C ALA A 46 -8.87 4.82 -11.69
N ILE A 47 -9.46 3.64 -11.96
CA ILE A 47 -10.65 3.49 -12.80
C ILE A 47 -11.70 2.66 -12.09
N VAL A 48 -12.97 3.04 -12.25
CA VAL A 48 -14.15 2.31 -11.76
C VAL A 48 -15.21 2.18 -12.84
N GLY A 49 -16.10 1.21 -12.69
CA GLY A 49 -17.25 1.02 -13.56
C GLY A 49 -18.46 1.85 -13.15
N GLU A 50 -19.56 1.68 -13.89
CA GLU A 50 -20.86 2.32 -13.62
C GLU A 50 -21.51 1.84 -12.31
N ASP A 51 -21.13 0.65 -11.85
CA ASP A 51 -21.60 0.04 -10.61
C ASP A 51 -20.94 0.63 -9.35
N PHE A 52 -19.94 1.51 -9.49
CA PHE A 52 -19.32 2.24 -8.40
C PHE A 52 -20.12 3.52 -8.11
N THR A 53 -20.98 3.43 -7.10
CA THR A 53 -21.98 4.45 -6.79
C THR A 53 -21.39 5.60 -5.96
N GLU A 54 -22.17 6.68 -5.79
CA GLU A 54 -21.81 7.77 -4.86
C GLU A 54 -21.66 7.30 -3.41
N SER A 55 -22.40 6.25 -3.01
CA SER A 55 -22.28 5.66 -1.69
C SER A 55 -20.92 4.95 -1.51
N ASP A 56 -20.42 4.30 -2.57
CA ASP A 56 -19.10 3.67 -2.56
C ASP A 56 -17.99 4.74 -2.53
N GLU A 57 -18.15 5.83 -3.29
CA GLU A 57 -17.22 6.94 -3.34
C GLU A 57 -17.17 7.75 -2.02
N ALA A 58 -18.19 7.62 -1.17
CA ALA A 58 -18.25 8.29 0.13
C ALA A 58 -17.05 7.94 1.05
N ILE A 59 -16.35 6.83 0.79
CA ILE A 59 -15.12 6.47 1.52
C ILE A 59 -14.01 7.53 1.37
N PHE A 60 -13.99 8.27 0.26
CA PHE A 60 -13.00 9.30 -0.02
C PHE A 60 -13.41 10.68 0.51
N ARG A 61 -14.72 10.91 0.68
CA ARG A 61 -15.24 12.23 1.08
C ARG A 61 -14.82 12.61 2.50
N GLY A 62 -14.48 13.88 2.70
CA GLY A 62 -14.10 14.43 4.01
C GLY A 62 -12.72 13.99 4.52
N ARG A 63 -11.92 13.33 3.68
CA ARG A 63 -10.60 12.77 4.04
C ARG A 63 -9.40 13.45 3.38
N HIS A 64 -9.57 14.60 2.74
CA HIS A 64 -8.51 15.24 1.95
C HIS A 64 -7.96 14.32 0.83
N ILE A 65 -8.81 13.48 0.25
CA ILE A 65 -8.51 12.66 -0.93
C ILE A 65 -9.17 13.33 -2.13
N ASP A 66 -8.33 13.75 -3.07
CA ASP A 66 -8.76 14.35 -4.34
C ASP A 66 -8.95 13.22 -5.36
N THR A 67 -10.16 13.07 -5.87
CA THR A 67 -10.59 12.01 -6.80
C THR A 67 -10.74 12.48 -8.25
N ASP A 68 -10.22 13.65 -8.63
CA ASP A 68 -10.28 14.12 -10.03
C ASP A 68 -9.56 13.17 -11.01
N GLY A 69 -8.71 12.28 -10.51
CA GLY A 69 -8.07 11.22 -11.27
C GLY A 69 -8.83 9.88 -11.27
N LEU A 70 -10.03 9.81 -10.67
CA LEU A 70 -10.87 8.62 -10.67
C LEU A 70 -11.69 8.58 -11.96
N GLU A 71 -11.23 7.80 -12.93
CA GLU A 71 -11.90 7.60 -14.22
C GLU A 71 -13.14 6.71 -14.04
N ARG A 72 -14.24 7.04 -14.76
CA ARG A 72 -15.43 6.19 -14.84
C ARG A 72 -15.58 5.67 -16.27
N ALA A 73 -15.74 4.36 -16.41
CA ALA A 73 -15.91 3.71 -17.71
C ALA A 73 -17.17 2.83 -17.74
N ALA A 74 -17.72 2.62 -18.93
CA ALA A 74 -18.84 1.70 -19.11
C ALA A 74 -18.43 0.26 -18.76
N GLY A 75 -19.22 -0.40 -17.93
CA GLY A 75 -18.98 -1.75 -17.42
C GLY A 75 -18.86 -1.81 -15.91
N LYS A 76 -18.39 -2.96 -15.41
CA LYS A 76 -18.26 -3.20 -13.96
C LYS A 76 -16.89 -2.77 -13.43
N THR A 77 -16.86 -2.40 -12.18
CA THR A 77 -15.64 -2.16 -11.39
C THR A 77 -14.85 -3.47 -11.22
N PHE A 78 -13.54 -3.37 -11.09
CA PHE A 78 -12.66 -4.49 -10.73
C PHE A 78 -13.21 -5.21 -9.49
N PHE A 79 -13.31 -6.54 -9.57
CA PHE A 79 -13.79 -7.38 -8.49
C PHE A 79 -12.76 -8.45 -8.15
N TRP A 80 -12.50 -8.61 -6.84
CA TRP A 80 -11.66 -9.66 -6.32
C TRP A 80 -12.36 -10.41 -5.19
N ALA A 81 -12.22 -11.73 -5.15
CA ALA A 81 -12.72 -12.56 -4.06
C ALA A 81 -11.61 -13.44 -3.52
N GLY A 82 -11.48 -13.48 -2.20
CA GLY A 82 -10.47 -14.29 -1.52
C GLY A 82 -10.96 -14.89 -0.22
N ARG A 83 -10.38 -16.06 0.11
CA ARG A 83 -10.57 -16.75 1.37
C ARG A 83 -9.23 -16.90 2.08
N TYR A 84 -9.23 -16.60 3.37
CA TYR A 84 -8.07 -16.73 4.24
C TYR A 84 -8.13 -18.02 5.07
N SER A 85 -6.96 -18.61 5.34
CA SER A 85 -6.80 -19.77 6.23
C SER A 85 -7.03 -19.38 7.70
N GLU A 86 -7.09 -20.39 8.56
CA GLU A 86 -7.28 -20.24 10.02
C GLU A 86 -6.26 -19.27 10.66
N ASN A 87 -5.02 -19.27 10.19
CA ASN A 87 -3.95 -18.40 10.72
C ASN A 87 -3.85 -17.06 9.98
N LEU A 88 -4.75 -16.76 9.03
CA LEU A 88 -4.79 -15.55 8.20
C LEU A 88 -3.55 -15.27 7.34
N ASN A 89 -2.54 -16.15 7.34
CA ASN A 89 -1.29 -15.96 6.61
C ASN A 89 -1.37 -16.45 5.17
N GLU A 90 -2.24 -17.41 4.91
CA GLU A 90 -2.44 -17.98 3.58
C GLU A 90 -3.76 -17.53 2.99
N ARG A 91 -3.73 -17.24 1.69
CA ARG A 91 -4.89 -16.74 0.94
C ARG A 91 -5.10 -17.56 -0.32
N VAL A 92 -6.34 -17.98 -0.53
CA VAL A 92 -6.81 -18.54 -1.80
C VAL A 92 -7.63 -17.49 -2.53
N THR A 93 -7.22 -17.15 -3.75
CA THR A 93 -8.04 -16.30 -4.64
C THR A 93 -9.16 -17.15 -5.22
N LEU A 94 -10.41 -16.74 -5.00
CA LEU A 94 -11.61 -17.42 -5.50
C LEU A 94 -12.06 -16.87 -6.85
N ALA A 95 -11.94 -15.55 -7.05
CA ALA A 95 -12.25 -14.88 -8.30
C ALA A 95 -11.40 -13.63 -8.50
N THR A 96 -11.13 -13.31 -9.77
CA THR A 96 -10.51 -12.05 -10.19
C THR A 96 -11.17 -11.61 -11.50
N GLU A 97 -12.00 -10.59 -11.44
CA GLU A 97 -12.68 -10.02 -12.59
C GLU A 97 -12.11 -8.62 -12.84
N LEU A 98 -11.22 -8.49 -13.79
CA LEU A 98 -10.57 -7.20 -14.08
C LEU A 98 -11.56 -6.15 -14.56
N ASN A 99 -12.60 -6.55 -15.32
CA ASN A 99 -13.64 -5.64 -15.81
C ASN A 99 -13.03 -4.38 -16.49
N VAL A 100 -13.48 -3.16 -16.12
CA VAL A 100 -12.94 -1.92 -16.68
C VAL A 100 -11.44 -1.73 -16.38
N PHE A 101 -10.93 -2.33 -15.34
CA PHE A 101 -9.51 -2.26 -14.95
C PHE A 101 -8.58 -2.92 -15.97
N ALA A 102 -9.07 -3.88 -16.77
CA ALA A 102 -8.29 -4.51 -17.85
C ALA A 102 -7.85 -3.50 -18.92
N GLY A 103 -8.63 -2.45 -19.13
CA GLY A 103 -8.33 -1.36 -20.09
C GLY A 103 -7.69 -0.12 -19.45
N PHE A 104 -7.38 -0.16 -18.15
CA PHE A 104 -6.89 1.00 -17.42
C PHE A 104 -5.57 1.51 -17.99
N LYS A 105 -5.56 2.79 -18.35
CA LYS A 105 -4.37 3.52 -18.79
C LYS A 105 -4.29 4.80 -17.96
N PRO A 106 -3.51 4.82 -16.88
CA PRO A 106 -3.46 5.95 -15.96
C PRO A 106 -3.16 7.28 -16.65
N ARG A 107 -4.04 8.26 -16.49
CA ARG A 107 -3.84 9.64 -16.97
C ARG A 107 -3.84 10.58 -15.78
N LEU A 108 -2.74 11.30 -15.58
CA LEU A 108 -2.63 12.24 -14.49
C LEU A 108 -3.32 13.55 -14.83
N PRO A 109 -4.31 14.01 -14.04
CA PRO A 109 -4.76 15.40 -14.08
C PRO A 109 -3.57 16.37 -13.98
N GLU A 110 -3.64 17.50 -14.65
CA GLU A 110 -2.50 18.43 -14.73
C GLU A 110 -1.96 18.83 -13.35
N LYS A 111 -2.86 19.06 -12.39
CA LYS A 111 -2.49 19.40 -11.00
C LYS A 111 -1.74 18.28 -10.26
N TYR A 112 -1.87 17.00 -10.69
CA TYR A 112 -1.18 15.88 -10.05
C TYR A 112 0.24 15.68 -10.60
N LYS A 113 0.52 16.17 -11.80
CA LYS A 113 1.84 16.03 -12.43
C LYS A 113 2.99 16.68 -11.66
N THR A 114 2.68 17.57 -10.71
CA THR A 114 3.68 18.23 -9.84
C THR A 114 3.82 17.60 -8.46
N SER A 115 3.25 16.41 -8.26
CA SER A 115 3.30 15.69 -6.98
C SER A 115 4.74 15.38 -6.58
N LYS A 116 5.09 15.72 -5.34
CA LYS A 116 6.44 15.50 -4.79
C LYS A 116 6.65 14.11 -4.22
N TYR A 117 5.57 13.44 -3.85
CA TYR A 117 5.56 12.08 -3.33
C TYR A 117 4.65 11.24 -4.23
N VAL A 118 5.17 10.09 -4.68
CA VAL A 118 4.44 9.19 -5.59
C VAL A 118 4.47 7.79 -5.02
N PHE A 119 3.31 7.17 -4.95
CA PHE A 119 3.18 5.75 -4.64
C PHE A 119 2.52 5.02 -5.82
N LEU A 120 3.24 4.06 -6.34
CA LEU A 120 2.78 3.17 -7.41
C LEU A 120 2.27 1.90 -6.75
N ALA A 121 0.95 1.87 -6.49
CA ALA A 121 0.32 0.70 -5.92
C ALA A 121 0.30 -0.46 -6.93
N ASN A 122 -0.10 -1.64 -6.48
CA ASN A 122 -0.05 -2.87 -7.25
C ASN A 122 -0.90 -2.80 -8.54
N ILE A 123 -0.25 -2.51 -9.65
CA ILE A 123 -0.74 -2.58 -11.04
C ILE A 123 0.39 -3.09 -11.95
N ALA A 124 0.11 -3.26 -13.26
CA ALA A 124 1.13 -3.66 -14.22
C ALA A 124 2.34 -2.72 -14.22
N PRO A 125 3.59 -3.24 -14.17
CA PRO A 125 4.79 -2.42 -14.01
C PRO A 125 5.04 -1.40 -15.14
N ASP A 126 4.62 -1.69 -16.36
CA ASP A 126 4.67 -0.76 -17.48
C ASP A 126 3.76 0.46 -17.25
N LEU A 127 2.56 0.25 -16.71
CA LEU A 127 1.65 1.32 -16.33
C LEU A 127 2.21 2.15 -15.15
N GLN A 128 2.84 1.50 -14.17
CA GLN A 128 3.53 2.20 -13.08
C GLN A 128 4.64 3.12 -13.64
N ARG A 129 5.42 2.63 -14.60
CA ARG A 129 6.47 3.40 -15.27
C ARG A 129 5.89 4.57 -16.08
N ASP A 130 4.77 4.35 -16.77
CA ASP A 130 4.11 5.40 -17.54
C ASP A 130 3.53 6.53 -16.67
N VAL A 131 3.11 6.22 -15.46
CA VAL A 131 2.76 7.23 -14.46
C VAL A 131 3.95 8.12 -14.12
N LEU A 132 5.13 7.53 -13.87
CA LEU A 132 6.34 8.29 -13.54
C LEU A 132 6.77 9.22 -14.69
N LYS A 133 6.60 8.80 -15.95
CA LYS A 133 6.86 9.65 -17.13
C LYS A 133 5.95 10.88 -17.22
N GLN A 134 4.73 10.81 -16.67
CA GLN A 134 3.79 11.93 -16.66
C GLN A 134 4.08 12.94 -15.54
N VAL A 135 4.85 12.58 -14.51
CA VAL A 135 5.21 13.48 -13.42
C VAL A 135 6.25 14.48 -13.91
N LYS A 136 6.02 15.77 -13.70
CA LYS A 136 6.94 16.85 -14.10
C LYS A 136 8.16 16.91 -13.19
N GLY A 137 9.30 16.52 -13.72
CA GLY A 137 10.56 16.40 -12.99
C GLY A 137 10.59 15.16 -12.08
N ARG A 138 11.71 14.97 -11.36
CA ARG A 138 11.85 13.85 -10.41
C ARG A 138 11.06 14.13 -9.13
N PRO A 139 10.19 13.23 -8.67
CA PRO A 139 9.59 13.32 -7.35
C PRO A 139 10.65 13.39 -6.25
N LYS A 140 10.33 13.99 -5.12
CA LYS A 140 11.18 13.96 -3.91
C LYS A 140 11.33 12.53 -3.38
N LEU A 141 10.27 11.72 -3.55
CA LEU A 141 10.24 10.31 -3.18
C LEU A 141 9.23 9.57 -4.05
N ALA A 142 9.69 8.50 -4.69
CA ALA A 142 8.86 7.53 -5.40
C ALA A 142 8.97 6.16 -4.72
N ALA A 143 7.83 5.56 -4.38
CA ALA A 143 7.76 4.22 -3.84
C ALA A 143 6.83 3.33 -4.66
N LEU A 144 7.08 2.04 -4.64
CA LEU A 144 6.38 1.05 -5.46
C LEU A 144 6.03 -0.18 -4.60
N ASP A 145 4.83 -0.70 -4.82
CA ASP A 145 4.42 -2.05 -4.42
C ASP A 145 4.20 -2.91 -5.67
N THR A 146 4.39 -4.22 -5.52
CA THR A 146 4.16 -5.20 -6.58
C THR A 146 3.65 -6.51 -5.95
N MET A 147 3.43 -7.52 -6.77
CA MET A 147 3.01 -8.84 -6.30
C MET A 147 3.67 -9.97 -7.11
N ASN A 148 3.57 -11.20 -6.60
CA ASN A 148 4.10 -12.41 -7.23
C ASN A 148 3.73 -12.53 -8.72
N TYR A 149 2.49 -12.18 -9.10
CA TYR A 149 2.05 -12.23 -10.50
C TYR A 149 2.97 -11.43 -11.44
N TRP A 150 3.32 -10.19 -11.07
CA TRP A 150 4.19 -9.34 -11.89
C TRP A 150 5.65 -9.77 -11.83
N ILE A 151 6.10 -10.29 -10.68
CA ILE A 151 7.45 -10.84 -10.52
C ILE A 151 7.65 -12.02 -11.48
N GLU A 152 6.61 -12.84 -11.67
CA GLU A 152 6.65 -14.02 -12.54
C GLU A 152 6.40 -13.70 -14.02
N ARG A 153 5.36 -12.88 -14.29
CA ARG A 153 4.84 -12.71 -15.65
C ARG A 153 5.51 -11.59 -16.43
N THR A 154 5.94 -10.54 -15.74
CA THR A 154 6.54 -9.36 -16.40
C THR A 154 7.84 -8.91 -15.71
N PRO A 155 8.81 -9.84 -15.46
CA PRO A 155 10.02 -9.53 -14.70
C PRO A 155 10.88 -8.43 -15.33
N SER A 156 10.89 -8.34 -16.66
CA SER A 156 11.65 -7.32 -17.40
C SER A 156 11.08 -5.91 -17.16
N ASP A 157 9.76 -5.76 -17.29
CA ASP A 157 9.09 -4.48 -17.05
C ASP A 157 9.19 -4.06 -15.60
N LEU A 158 9.07 -5.01 -14.66
CA LEU A 158 9.24 -4.73 -13.24
C LEU A 158 10.66 -4.22 -12.96
N ARG A 159 11.69 -4.89 -13.47
CA ARG A 159 13.09 -4.47 -13.28
C ARG A 159 13.35 -3.09 -13.88
N GLU A 160 12.79 -2.79 -15.04
CA GLU A 160 12.92 -1.47 -15.65
C GLU A 160 12.22 -0.40 -14.80
N THR A 161 11.03 -0.69 -14.26
CA THR A 161 10.28 0.23 -13.39
C THR A 161 11.01 0.49 -12.08
N LEU A 162 11.63 -0.53 -11.49
CA LEU A 162 12.40 -0.42 -10.24
C LEU A 162 13.57 0.57 -10.33
N ARG A 163 14.15 0.80 -11.51
CA ARG A 163 15.22 1.80 -11.72
C ARG A 163 14.77 3.25 -11.46
N HIS A 164 13.46 3.48 -11.44
CA HIS A 164 12.87 4.81 -11.34
C HIS A 164 12.28 5.11 -9.96
N VAL A 165 12.36 4.18 -9.00
CA VAL A 165 11.82 4.35 -7.65
C VAL A 165 12.90 4.33 -6.58
N ASP A 166 12.62 4.99 -5.48
CA ASP A 166 13.55 5.10 -4.34
C ASP A 166 13.30 3.99 -3.31
N ILE A 167 12.03 3.58 -3.14
CA ILE A 167 11.60 2.60 -2.14
C ILE A 167 10.77 1.49 -2.82
N LEU A 168 11.13 0.24 -2.53
CA LEU A 168 10.30 -0.92 -2.83
C LEU A 168 9.65 -1.43 -1.53
N MET A 169 8.31 -1.62 -1.54
CA MET A 169 7.55 -2.14 -0.41
C MET A 169 6.85 -3.43 -0.80
N ILE A 170 7.38 -4.57 -0.40
CA ILE A 170 6.85 -5.89 -0.73
C ILE A 170 6.86 -6.81 0.50
N ASN A 171 6.15 -7.94 0.42
CA ASN A 171 6.21 -8.92 1.49
C ASN A 171 7.50 -9.77 1.42
N ASP A 172 7.71 -10.59 2.43
CA ASP A 172 8.93 -11.39 2.54
C ASP A 172 9.00 -12.53 1.51
N SER A 173 7.86 -13.11 1.10
CA SER A 173 7.79 -14.10 0.03
C SER A 173 8.14 -13.48 -1.33
N GLU A 174 7.54 -12.34 -1.66
CA GLU A 174 7.83 -11.55 -2.86
C GLU A 174 9.29 -11.07 -2.90
N THR A 175 9.84 -10.71 -1.73
CA THR A 175 11.26 -10.33 -1.59
C THR A 175 12.19 -11.47 -1.99
N ARG A 176 11.92 -12.68 -1.49
CA ARG A 176 12.68 -13.88 -1.83
C ARG A 176 12.54 -14.25 -3.31
N GLN A 177 11.32 -14.19 -3.81
CA GLN A 177 11.01 -14.51 -5.20
C GLN A 177 11.71 -13.55 -6.18
N LEU A 178 11.57 -12.22 -5.95
CA LEU A 178 12.17 -11.21 -6.83
C LEU A 178 13.71 -11.28 -6.86
N SER A 179 14.32 -11.57 -5.73
CA SER A 179 15.79 -11.63 -5.58
C SER A 179 16.40 -12.98 -5.87
N ASN A 180 15.58 -14.05 -5.91
CA ASN A 180 16.01 -15.46 -5.89
C ASN A 180 16.96 -15.76 -4.71
N GLU A 181 16.65 -15.24 -3.52
CA GLU A 181 17.49 -15.33 -2.34
C GLU A 181 16.64 -15.51 -1.07
N HIS A 182 16.94 -16.52 -0.27
CA HIS A 182 16.18 -16.84 0.94
C HIS A 182 16.47 -15.89 2.12
N ASN A 183 17.70 -15.44 2.27
CA ASN A 183 18.07 -14.52 3.33
C ASN A 183 17.70 -13.09 2.96
N LEU A 184 16.84 -12.46 3.75
CA LEU A 184 16.29 -11.12 3.44
C LEU A 184 17.36 -10.02 3.32
N LEU A 185 18.47 -10.10 4.05
CA LEU A 185 19.55 -9.11 3.95
C LEU A 185 20.36 -9.29 2.66
N ARG A 186 20.56 -10.53 2.20
CA ARG A 186 21.16 -10.80 0.90
C ARG A 186 20.20 -10.43 -0.22
N ALA A 187 18.91 -10.74 -0.06
CA ALA A 187 17.85 -10.32 -0.97
C ALA A 187 17.84 -8.80 -1.18
N ALA A 188 17.94 -8.01 -0.10
CA ALA A 188 18.01 -6.54 -0.17
C ALA A 188 19.20 -6.08 -1.03
N LYS A 189 20.38 -6.69 -0.88
CA LYS A 189 21.56 -6.36 -1.71
C LYS A 189 21.33 -6.62 -3.20
N HIS A 190 20.59 -7.69 -3.55
CA HIS A 190 20.20 -7.97 -4.93
C HIS A 190 19.20 -6.96 -5.46
N ILE A 191 18.19 -6.61 -4.66
CA ILE A 191 17.15 -5.63 -5.02
C ILE A 191 17.75 -4.22 -5.21
N PHE A 192 18.71 -3.80 -4.38
CA PHE A 192 19.39 -2.51 -4.56
C PHE A 192 20.12 -2.37 -5.90
N LYS A 193 20.61 -3.48 -6.47
CA LYS A 193 21.20 -3.48 -7.82
C LYS A 193 20.13 -3.30 -8.93
N MET A 194 18.85 -3.44 -8.60
CA MET A 194 17.75 -3.23 -9.54
C MET A 194 17.27 -1.76 -9.56
N GLY A 195 17.68 -0.92 -8.56
CA GLY A 195 17.36 0.52 -8.55
C GLY A 195 17.00 1.10 -7.18
N PRO A 196 16.08 0.51 -6.40
CA PRO A 196 15.69 1.08 -5.11
C PRO A 196 16.86 1.22 -4.15
N SER A 197 16.86 2.29 -3.37
CA SER A 197 17.86 2.52 -2.31
C SER A 197 17.35 2.08 -0.92
N THR A 198 16.07 1.79 -0.81
CA THR A 198 15.41 1.34 0.42
C THR A 198 14.46 0.20 0.09
N LEU A 199 14.52 -0.86 0.87
CA LEU A 199 13.59 -1.97 0.84
C LEU A 199 12.80 -2.01 2.14
N VAL A 200 11.48 -2.03 2.05
CA VAL A 200 10.57 -2.27 3.16
C VAL A 200 9.92 -3.64 2.96
N VAL A 201 10.21 -4.56 3.85
CA VAL A 201 9.68 -5.94 3.83
C VAL A 201 8.54 -6.06 4.82
N LYS A 202 7.34 -6.28 4.32
CA LYS A 202 6.13 -6.55 5.12
C LYS A 202 6.14 -8.04 5.50
N ARG A 203 5.92 -8.37 6.77
CA ARG A 203 6.06 -9.74 7.29
C ARG A 203 4.84 -10.20 8.09
N GLY A 204 3.67 -9.69 7.75
CA GLY A 204 2.41 -10.03 8.41
C GLY A 204 2.48 -9.86 9.93
N GLU A 205 2.15 -10.91 10.67
CA GLU A 205 2.18 -10.94 12.14
C GLU A 205 3.57 -10.76 12.77
N TYR A 206 4.64 -10.90 11.97
CA TYR A 206 6.02 -10.67 12.43
C TYR A 206 6.47 -9.21 12.23
N GLY A 207 5.57 -8.31 11.79
CA GLY A 207 5.83 -6.88 11.63
C GLY A 207 6.47 -6.52 10.29
N ALA A 208 7.43 -5.60 10.31
CA ALA A 208 8.08 -5.12 9.09
C ALA A 208 9.57 -4.82 9.32
N MET A 209 10.35 -4.90 8.24
CA MET A 209 11.77 -4.61 8.23
C MET A 209 12.09 -3.61 7.12
N MET A 210 12.80 -2.54 7.45
CA MET A 210 13.38 -1.61 6.49
C MET A 210 14.88 -1.85 6.41
N VAL A 211 15.39 -1.94 5.18
CA VAL A 211 16.83 -2.06 4.89
C VAL A 211 17.25 -0.95 3.95
N ASP A 212 18.29 -0.22 4.29
CA ASP A 212 18.92 0.77 3.43
C ASP A 212 20.43 0.88 3.75
N LYS A 213 21.12 1.88 3.18
CA LYS A 213 22.57 2.11 3.42
C LYS A 213 22.93 2.41 4.89
N ARG A 214 21.99 2.81 5.71
CA ARG A 214 22.17 3.11 7.14
C ARG A 214 22.08 1.86 8.01
N GLY A 215 21.57 0.76 7.46
CA GLY A 215 21.44 -0.52 8.13
C GLY A 215 20.02 -1.09 8.10
N VAL A 216 19.65 -1.74 9.18
CA VAL A 216 18.36 -2.44 9.33
C VAL A 216 17.56 -1.82 10.45
N PHE A 217 16.28 -1.58 10.21
CA PHE A 217 15.34 -1.20 11.23
C PHE A 217 14.13 -2.16 11.19
N CYS A 218 13.83 -2.79 12.33
CA CYS A 218 12.70 -3.69 12.47
C CYS A 218 11.65 -3.08 13.38
N VAL A 219 10.39 -3.28 13.03
CA VAL A 219 9.23 -2.94 13.86
C VAL A 219 8.37 -4.20 14.01
N PRO A 220 7.94 -4.59 15.23
CA PRO A 220 7.05 -5.72 15.42
C PRO A 220 5.67 -5.41 14.83
N ALA A 221 4.84 -6.42 14.63
CA ALA A 221 3.40 -6.21 14.47
C ALA A 221 2.82 -5.73 15.80
N PHE A 222 1.71 -4.98 15.74
CA PHE A 222 0.94 -4.69 16.95
C PHE A 222 0.20 -5.96 17.38
N PRO A 223 0.35 -6.41 18.64
CA PRO A 223 -0.34 -7.63 19.09
C PRO A 223 -1.84 -7.37 19.16
N LEU A 224 -2.60 -8.17 18.42
CA LEU A 224 -4.06 -8.17 18.40
C LEU A 224 -4.54 -9.56 18.78
N GLU A 225 -5.57 -9.63 19.62
CA GLU A 225 -6.17 -10.90 20.04
C GLU A 225 -7.04 -11.50 18.92
N GLU A 226 -7.78 -10.65 18.18
CA GLU A 226 -8.72 -11.05 17.16
C GLU A 226 -8.53 -10.23 15.87
N PRO A 227 -7.54 -10.56 15.03
CA PRO A 227 -7.47 -10.00 13.68
C PRO A 227 -8.54 -10.66 12.79
N HIS A 228 -9.36 -9.87 12.10
CA HIS A 228 -10.50 -10.38 11.32
C HIS A 228 -10.18 -10.57 9.83
N ASP A 229 -9.49 -9.61 9.24
CA ASP A 229 -9.27 -9.55 7.78
C ASP A 229 -7.92 -8.92 7.45
N PRO A 230 -6.95 -9.68 6.90
CA PRO A 230 -5.64 -9.12 6.53
C PRO A 230 -5.65 -8.40 5.18
N THR A 231 -6.79 -8.37 4.45
CA THR A 231 -6.90 -7.69 3.15
C THR A 231 -6.59 -6.20 3.29
N GLY A 232 -5.75 -5.69 2.41
CA GLY A 232 -5.36 -4.28 2.40
C GLY A 232 -4.49 -3.84 3.58
N ALA A 233 -4.06 -4.74 4.48
CA ALA A 233 -3.16 -4.39 5.58
C ALA A 233 -1.81 -3.88 5.07
N GLY A 234 -1.26 -4.51 4.01
CA GLY A 234 -0.05 -4.08 3.34
C GLY A 234 -0.18 -2.72 2.67
N ASP A 235 -1.31 -2.46 2.02
CA ASP A 235 -1.60 -1.18 1.38
C ASP A 235 -1.84 -0.07 2.43
N SER A 236 -2.52 -0.40 3.52
CA SER A 236 -2.72 0.50 4.66
C SER A 236 -1.40 0.82 5.36
N PHE A 237 -0.50 -0.17 5.49
CA PHE A 237 0.87 0.06 5.94
C PHE A 237 1.59 1.05 5.02
N ALA A 238 1.56 0.82 3.71
CA ALA A 238 2.20 1.70 2.73
C ALA A 238 1.61 3.11 2.76
N GLY A 239 0.28 3.23 2.91
CA GLY A 239 -0.43 4.50 3.08
C GLY A 239 0.01 5.24 4.34
N GLY A 240 0.08 4.56 5.48
CA GLY A 240 0.58 5.13 6.74
C GLY A 240 2.04 5.60 6.65
N PHE A 241 2.89 4.77 6.04
CA PHE A 241 4.30 5.07 5.82
C PHE A 241 4.48 6.30 4.90
N MET A 242 3.95 6.26 3.70
CA MET A 242 4.11 7.32 2.71
C MET A 242 3.37 8.59 3.09
N GLY A 243 2.18 8.46 3.67
CA GLY A 243 1.41 9.60 4.18
C GLY A 243 2.17 10.34 5.27
N TYR A 244 2.78 9.62 6.23
CA TYR A 244 3.61 10.23 7.26
C TYR A 244 4.82 10.97 6.65
N LEU A 245 5.53 10.37 5.70
CA LEU A 245 6.66 11.00 5.03
C LEU A 245 6.25 12.25 4.24
N ALA A 246 5.11 12.22 3.55
CA ALA A 246 4.60 13.37 2.80
C ALA A 246 4.19 14.54 3.70
N GLY A 247 3.75 14.26 4.92
CA GLY A 247 3.44 15.26 5.95
C GLY A 247 4.66 15.74 6.75
N ALA A 248 5.79 15.05 6.66
CA ALA A 248 7.00 15.35 7.42
C ALA A 248 7.83 16.49 6.81
N LYS A 249 8.64 17.14 7.66
CA LYS A 249 9.55 18.21 7.21
C LYS A 249 10.76 17.69 6.42
N ASP A 250 11.25 16.52 6.77
CA ASP A 250 12.46 15.90 6.20
C ASP A 250 12.30 14.40 5.98
N LEU A 251 13.30 13.77 5.38
CA LEU A 251 13.43 12.33 5.18
C LEU A 251 14.63 11.76 5.96
N SER A 252 14.89 12.28 7.16
CA SER A 252 15.93 11.78 8.04
C SER A 252 15.67 10.32 8.47
N ASP A 253 16.70 9.65 8.98
CA ASP A 253 16.59 8.29 9.50
C ASP A 253 15.50 8.19 10.58
N ALA A 254 15.47 9.15 11.51
CA ALA A 254 14.44 9.21 12.54
C ALA A 254 13.02 9.36 11.97
N THR A 255 12.87 10.09 10.86
CA THR A 255 11.58 10.27 10.19
C THR A 255 11.16 9.00 9.46
N LEU A 256 12.08 8.29 8.79
CA LEU A 256 11.81 7.00 8.16
C LEU A 256 11.44 5.92 9.18
N ARG A 257 12.13 5.85 10.32
CA ARG A 257 11.77 4.92 11.41
C ARG A 257 10.37 5.21 11.96
N ARG A 258 10.02 6.48 12.16
CA ARG A 258 8.65 6.87 12.55
C ARG A 258 7.62 6.50 11.49
N ALA A 259 7.95 6.64 10.21
CA ALA A 259 7.08 6.21 9.12
C ALA A 259 6.81 4.70 9.17
N MET A 260 7.82 3.87 9.48
CA MET A 260 7.65 2.43 9.72
C MET A 260 6.66 2.16 10.86
N ILE A 261 6.75 2.89 11.97
CA ILE A 261 5.80 2.76 13.09
C ILE A 261 4.38 3.12 12.64
N TYR A 262 4.19 4.28 11.97
CA TYR A 262 2.86 4.69 11.51
C TYR A 262 2.30 3.78 10.42
N GLY A 263 3.14 3.20 9.57
CA GLY A 263 2.75 2.13 8.64
C GLY A 263 2.19 0.92 9.41
N SER A 264 2.94 0.41 10.40
CA SER A 264 2.51 -0.71 11.25
C SER A 264 1.23 -0.40 12.03
N VAL A 265 1.07 0.83 12.52
CA VAL A 265 -0.14 1.29 13.20
C VAL A 265 -1.35 1.22 12.27
N LEU A 266 -1.25 1.75 11.04
CA LEU A 266 -2.38 1.74 10.09
C LEU A 266 -2.68 0.32 9.60
N GLY A 267 -1.67 -0.50 9.31
CA GLY A 267 -1.84 -1.92 9.00
C GLY A 267 -2.55 -2.67 10.14
N SER A 268 -2.18 -2.41 11.41
CA SER A 268 -2.82 -3.06 12.55
C SER A 268 -4.29 -2.65 12.76
N PHE A 269 -4.66 -1.43 12.42
CA PHE A 269 -6.07 -1.03 12.44
C PHE A 269 -6.86 -1.65 11.28
N SER A 270 -6.25 -1.80 10.10
CA SER A 270 -6.90 -2.39 8.94
C SER A 270 -7.40 -3.80 9.21
N VAL A 271 -6.66 -4.60 9.97
CA VAL A 271 -6.99 -6.01 10.22
C VAL A 271 -8.05 -6.24 11.31
N GLU A 272 -8.50 -5.20 12.02
CA GLU A 272 -9.49 -5.35 13.11
C GLU A 272 -10.92 -5.60 12.64
N ARG A 273 -11.23 -5.29 11.37
CA ARG A 273 -12.56 -5.49 10.75
C ARG A 273 -12.42 -5.78 9.27
N PHE A 274 -13.48 -6.29 8.67
CA PHE A 274 -13.52 -6.55 7.23
C PHE A 274 -13.37 -5.25 6.42
N GLY A 275 -12.57 -5.32 5.37
CA GLY A 275 -12.37 -4.24 4.42
C GLY A 275 -11.92 -2.93 5.08
N LEU A 276 -12.59 -1.85 4.72
CA LEU A 276 -12.27 -0.51 5.23
C LEU A 276 -13.08 -0.09 6.47
N GLU A 277 -13.89 -0.96 7.04
CA GLU A 277 -14.84 -0.59 8.11
C GLU A 277 -14.14 0.07 9.30
N ARG A 278 -13.01 -0.47 9.73
CA ARG A 278 -12.26 0.10 10.85
C ARG A 278 -11.63 1.44 10.50
N LEU A 279 -11.04 1.55 9.32
CA LEU A 279 -10.40 2.78 8.86
C LEU A 279 -11.42 3.90 8.59
N ARG A 280 -12.67 3.57 8.27
CA ARG A 280 -13.75 4.56 8.09
C ARG A 280 -14.05 5.36 9.34
N VAL A 281 -14.01 4.73 10.50
CA VAL A 281 -14.35 5.32 11.80
C VAL A 281 -13.14 5.70 12.65
N LEU A 282 -11.94 5.38 12.18
CA LEU A 282 -10.68 5.61 12.89
C LEU A 282 -10.42 7.12 13.10
N LYS A 283 -10.01 7.48 14.30
CA LYS A 283 -9.68 8.85 14.68
C LYS A 283 -8.18 9.04 14.87
N ARG A 284 -7.68 10.25 14.62
CA ARG A 284 -6.24 10.58 14.75
C ARG A 284 -5.68 10.33 16.15
N ASN A 285 -6.47 10.55 17.20
CA ASN A 285 -6.02 10.30 18.57
C ASN A 285 -5.76 8.81 18.82
N GLU A 286 -6.53 7.90 18.22
CA GLU A 286 -6.31 6.45 18.35
C GLU A 286 -5.00 6.05 17.66
N ILE A 287 -4.70 6.62 16.48
CA ILE A 287 -3.44 6.41 15.75
C ILE A 287 -2.25 6.82 16.64
N HIS A 288 -2.28 8.03 17.23
CA HIS A 288 -1.21 8.50 18.09
C HIS A 288 -1.09 7.69 19.40
N THR A 289 -2.21 7.22 19.95
CA THR A 289 -2.21 6.37 21.13
C THR A 289 -1.55 5.03 20.83
N ARG A 290 -1.92 4.38 19.72
CA ARG A 290 -1.30 3.12 19.30
C ARG A 290 0.19 3.29 18.96
N ALA A 291 0.57 4.38 18.30
CA ALA A 291 1.98 4.68 18.03
C ALA A 291 2.81 4.80 19.34
N ARG A 292 2.25 5.38 20.41
CA ARG A 292 2.89 5.41 21.72
C ARG A 292 2.98 4.02 22.37
N HIS A 293 2.01 3.14 22.13
CA HIS A 293 2.10 1.75 22.59
C HIS A 293 3.23 0.99 21.88
N PHE A 294 3.47 1.23 20.58
CA PHE A 294 4.63 0.66 19.89
C PHE A 294 5.95 1.03 20.59
N ALA A 295 6.10 2.29 21.02
CA ALA A 295 7.29 2.69 21.75
C ALA A 295 7.48 1.88 23.05
N LYS A 296 6.39 1.58 23.77
CA LYS A 296 6.44 0.74 24.99
C LYS A 296 6.77 -0.72 24.68
N LEU A 297 6.27 -1.27 23.55
CA LEU A 297 6.53 -2.66 23.14
C LEU A 297 8.00 -2.91 22.79
N THR A 298 8.71 -1.88 22.36
CA THR A 298 10.10 -2.00 21.88
C THR A 298 11.12 -1.36 22.80
N GLN A 299 10.68 -0.70 23.88
CA GLN A 299 11.56 -0.01 24.83
C GLN A 299 12.17 -0.97 25.83
N PHE A 300 13.47 -0.94 25.97
CA PHE A 300 14.21 -1.61 27.06
C PHE A 300 15.34 -0.70 27.53
N LYS A 301 15.82 -0.94 28.74
CA LYS A 301 17.02 -0.29 29.30
C LYS A 301 18.14 -1.31 29.29
N LEU A 302 19.33 -0.88 28.86
CA LEU A 302 20.59 -1.61 29.03
C LEU A 302 21.14 -1.37 30.41
#